data_1b70548dad70228d43f10f71544c08c8
#
_entry.id   1b70548dad70228d43f10f71544c08c8
#
_cell.length_a   1.000
_cell.length_b   1.000
_cell.length_c   1.000
_cell.angle_alpha   90.00
_cell.angle_beta   90.00
_cell.angle_gamma   90.00
#
_symmetry.space_group_name_H-M   'P 1'
#
loop_
_entity.id
_entity.type
_entity.pdbx_description
1 polymer ?
#
loop_
_entity_poly.entity_id
_entity_poly.type
_entity_poly.pdbx_seq_one_letter_code
_entity_poly.pdbx_strand_id
1 'polypeptide(L)'
;MASMKVRSRRDGSAIPLDDTDKQLLNLMQGRFPLVERPFAGVAEAAGLPEAEVMQRVQYLLDKRIIREVTPIFDTRALGYQSMLVAAKVDARYPHRAAEVINAHPGVTHNYLRNHDFNLWFTLATEPGSPLGLDGTLDVIAETVSYTHLTLPTKA
;
A
#
# COMPACT_ATOMS: atom_id res chain seq x y z
N MET A 1 9.15 -29.86 14.28
CA MET A 1 9.03 -28.67 13.42
C MET A 1 8.40 -27.56 14.22
N ALA A 2 9.04 -26.40 14.37
CA ALA A 2 8.50 -25.30 15.16
C ALA A 2 7.35 -24.64 14.37
N SER A 3 6.15 -24.63 14.94
CA SER A 3 4.99 -23.92 14.39
C SER A 3 5.28 -22.41 14.39
N MET A 4 5.28 -21.79 13.22
CA MET A 4 5.40 -20.34 13.10
C MET A 4 4.12 -19.69 13.62
N LYS A 5 4.25 -18.83 14.63
CA LYS A 5 3.12 -18.08 15.20
C LYS A 5 3.17 -16.63 14.73
N VAL A 6 2.10 -16.15 14.12
CA VAL A 6 1.93 -14.74 13.73
C VAL A 6 1.06 -14.05 14.78
N ARG A 7 1.45 -12.86 15.23
CA ARG A 7 0.65 -12.11 16.23
C ARG A 7 -0.47 -11.33 15.54
N SER A 8 -1.69 -11.44 16.08
CA SER A 8 -2.80 -10.56 15.72
C SER A 8 -2.44 -9.10 16.04
N ARG A 9 -2.81 -8.18 15.16
CA ARG A 9 -2.59 -6.73 15.39
C ARG A 9 -3.56 -6.12 16.41
N ARG A 10 -4.68 -6.81 16.74
CA ARG A 10 -5.71 -6.27 17.64
C ARG A 10 -5.54 -6.64 19.10
N ASP A 11 -5.11 -7.85 19.39
CA ASP A 11 -5.06 -8.39 20.76
C ASP A 11 -3.72 -9.00 21.15
N GLY A 12 -2.76 -9.03 20.22
CA GLY A 12 -1.44 -9.64 20.44
C GLY A 12 -1.46 -11.16 20.56
N SER A 13 -2.61 -11.81 20.36
CA SER A 13 -2.73 -13.26 20.38
C SER A 13 -1.96 -13.91 19.24
N ALA A 14 -1.32 -15.05 19.52
CA ALA A 14 -0.63 -15.81 18.48
C ALA A 14 -1.65 -16.62 17.67
N ILE A 15 -1.73 -16.35 16.37
CA ILE A 15 -2.55 -17.12 15.44
C ILE A 15 -1.71 -18.30 14.95
N PRO A 16 -2.12 -19.55 15.22
CA PRO A 16 -1.40 -20.70 14.70
C PRO A 16 -1.62 -20.79 13.17
N LEU A 17 -0.53 -20.94 12.43
CA LEU A 17 -0.54 -21.26 11.00
C LEU A 17 -0.05 -22.67 10.82
N ASP A 18 -0.85 -23.51 10.19
CA ASP A 18 -0.42 -24.84 9.79
C ASP A 18 0.46 -24.79 8.51
N ASP A 19 1.00 -25.91 8.08
CA ASP A 19 1.88 -25.94 6.90
C ASP A 19 1.10 -25.68 5.60
N THR A 20 -0.18 -26.01 5.55
CA THR A 20 -1.09 -25.71 4.45
C THR A 20 -1.33 -24.20 4.34
N ASP A 21 -1.57 -23.49 5.45
CA ASP A 21 -1.73 -22.03 5.46
C ASP A 21 -0.46 -21.34 4.94
N LYS A 22 0.72 -21.81 5.36
CA LYS A 22 2.01 -21.28 4.89
C LYS A 22 2.20 -21.53 3.38
N GLN A 23 1.83 -22.73 2.90
CA GLN A 23 1.89 -23.07 1.47
C GLN A 23 0.98 -22.14 0.67
N LEU A 24 -0.26 -21.94 1.10
CA LEU A 24 -1.22 -21.03 0.45
C LEU A 24 -0.70 -19.59 0.41
N LEU A 25 -0.18 -19.08 1.53
CA LEU A 25 0.39 -17.73 1.60
C LEU A 25 1.55 -17.55 0.61
N ASN A 26 2.44 -18.55 0.48
CA ASN A 26 3.56 -18.51 -0.46
C ASN A 26 3.08 -18.54 -1.92
N LEU A 27 2.10 -19.39 -2.26
CA LEU A 27 1.51 -19.46 -3.59
C LEU A 27 0.83 -18.15 -3.97
N MET A 28 0.04 -17.59 -3.06
CA MET A 28 -0.68 -16.34 -3.30
C MET A 28 0.23 -15.13 -3.41
N GLN A 29 1.36 -15.10 -2.70
CA GLN A 29 2.30 -13.99 -2.73
C GLN A 29 3.18 -13.99 -3.98
N GLY A 30 3.64 -15.17 -4.43
CA GLY A 30 4.65 -15.29 -5.47
C GLY A 30 4.15 -15.78 -6.83
N ARG A 31 3.03 -16.48 -6.85
CA ARG A 31 2.54 -17.20 -8.04
C ARG A 31 1.02 -17.19 -8.17
N PHE A 32 0.37 -16.10 -7.77
CA PHE A 32 -1.08 -16.00 -7.92
C PHE A 32 -1.46 -16.06 -9.40
N PRO A 33 -2.28 -17.06 -9.83
CA PRO A 33 -2.58 -17.26 -11.24
C PRO A 33 -3.55 -16.18 -11.75
N LEU A 34 -3.20 -15.54 -12.87
CA LEU A 34 -4.05 -14.55 -13.55
C LEU A 34 -4.92 -15.25 -14.60
N VAL A 35 -5.90 -15.99 -14.14
CA VAL A 35 -6.86 -16.76 -14.93
C VAL A 35 -8.28 -16.49 -14.47
N GLU A 36 -9.28 -16.96 -15.24
CA GLU A 36 -10.70 -16.73 -14.93
C GLU A 36 -11.12 -17.24 -13.53
N ARG A 37 -10.51 -18.36 -13.08
CA ARG A 37 -10.74 -18.95 -11.75
C ARG A 37 -9.42 -19.07 -10.98
N PRO A 38 -8.91 -17.96 -10.42
CA PRO A 38 -7.57 -17.94 -9.82
C PRO A 38 -7.45 -18.87 -8.61
N PHE A 39 -8.48 -18.99 -7.79
CA PHE A 39 -8.45 -19.88 -6.63
C PHE A 39 -8.48 -21.37 -7.00
N ALA A 40 -9.07 -21.74 -8.13
CA ALA A 40 -8.95 -23.09 -8.66
C ALA A 40 -7.49 -23.41 -9.06
N GLY A 41 -6.78 -22.45 -9.66
CA GLY A 41 -5.35 -22.60 -9.97
C GLY A 41 -4.48 -22.69 -8.72
N VAL A 42 -4.77 -21.93 -7.67
CA VAL A 42 -4.10 -22.05 -6.36
C VAL A 42 -4.37 -23.42 -5.75
N ALA A 43 -5.60 -23.91 -5.82
CA ALA A 43 -6.03 -25.20 -5.30
C ALA A 43 -5.29 -26.35 -5.97
N GLU A 44 -5.19 -26.32 -7.29
CA GLU A 44 -4.42 -27.30 -8.08
C GLU A 44 -2.94 -27.32 -7.66
N ALA A 45 -2.31 -26.14 -7.55
CA ALA A 45 -0.91 -26.00 -7.14
C ALA A 45 -0.67 -26.44 -5.68
N ALA A 46 -1.67 -26.31 -4.81
CA ALA A 46 -1.61 -26.73 -3.41
C ALA A 46 -1.99 -28.20 -3.19
N GLY A 47 -2.61 -28.85 -4.17
CA GLY A 47 -3.16 -30.21 -4.04
C GLY A 47 -4.39 -30.26 -3.13
N LEU A 48 -5.22 -29.22 -3.12
CA LEU A 48 -6.38 -29.05 -2.25
C LEU A 48 -7.67 -28.82 -3.04
N PRO A 49 -8.85 -29.10 -2.46
CA PRO A 49 -10.12 -28.65 -3.02
C PRO A 49 -10.21 -27.12 -3.03
N GLU A 50 -10.75 -26.52 -4.11
CA GLU A 50 -10.92 -25.06 -4.23
C GLU A 50 -11.74 -24.48 -3.06
N ALA A 51 -12.80 -25.18 -2.62
CA ALA A 51 -13.61 -24.76 -1.49
C ALA A 51 -12.81 -24.64 -0.18
N GLU A 52 -11.86 -25.55 0.05
CA GLU A 52 -10.97 -25.50 1.22
C GLU A 52 -10.01 -24.30 1.10
N VAL A 53 -9.43 -24.06 -0.07
CA VAL A 53 -8.56 -22.89 -0.32
C VAL A 53 -9.31 -21.60 -0.03
N MET A 54 -10.53 -21.44 -0.56
CA MET A 54 -11.34 -20.24 -0.33
C MET A 54 -11.68 -20.06 1.15
N GLN A 55 -12.03 -21.12 1.85
CA GLN A 55 -12.33 -21.06 3.29
C GLN A 55 -11.10 -20.65 4.11
N ARG A 56 -9.93 -21.20 3.81
CA ARG A 56 -8.68 -20.86 4.49
C ARG A 56 -8.26 -19.42 4.19
N VAL A 57 -8.35 -18.98 2.93
CA VAL A 57 -8.05 -17.59 2.55
C VAL A 57 -8.99 -16.61 3.25
N GLN A 58 -10.30 -16.91 3.33
CA GLN A 58 -11.23 -16.08 4.07
C GLN A 58 -10.87 -16.00 5.55
N TYR A 59 -10.52 -17.13 6.18
CA TYR A 59 -10.04 -17.15 7.57
C TYR A 59 -8.79 -16.28 7.76
N LEU A 60 -7.81 -16.36 6.83
CA LEU A 60 -6.58 -15.55 6.89
C LEU A 60 -6.84 -14.05 6.69
N LEU A 61 -7.85 -13.68 5.86
CA LEU A 61 -8.34 -12.30 5.71
C LEU A 61 -9.01 -11.80 6.99
N ASP A 62 -9.91 -12.59 7.58
CA ASP A 62 -10.62 -12.24 8.82
C ASP A 62 -9.65 -12.04 10.00
N LYS A 63 -8.60 -12.85 10.04
CA LYS A 63 -7.51 -12.73 11.01
C LYS A 63 -6.48 -11.65 10.65
N ARG A 64 -6.64 -10.96 9.52
CA ARG A 64 -5.72 -9.94 9.01
C ARG A 64 -4.28 -10.40 8.84
N ILE A 65 -4.07 -11.69 8.60
CA ILE A 65 -2.79 -12.25 8.14
C ILE A 65 -2.62 -11.87 6.69
N ILE A 66 -3.63 -12.11 5.87
CA ILE A 66 -3.79 -11.47 4.55
C ILE A 66 -4.46 -10.13 4.80
N ARG A 67 -3.88 -9.05 4.31
CA ARG A 67 -4.47 -7.70 4.41
C ARG A 67 -5.59 -7.53 3.38
N GLU A 68 -5.28 -7.92 2.15
CA GLU A 68 -6.15 -7.81 0.98
C GLU A 68 -5.60 -8.71 -0.13
N VAL A 69 -6.46 -9.10 -1.04
CA VAL A 69 -6.09 -9.73 -2.31
C VAL A 69 -6.41 -8.73 -3.40
N THR A 70 -5.39 -8.05 -3.91
CA THR A 70 -5.53 -6.96 -4.88
C THR A 70 -4.40 -7.01 -5.90
N PRO A 71 -4.64 -6.63 -7.15
CA PRO A 71 -3.57 -6.49 -8.12
C PRO A 71 -2.70 -5.27 -7.80
N ILE A 72 -1.40 -5.41 -7.98
CA ILE A 72 -0.45 -4.31 -7.98
C ILE A 72 -0.01 -4.11 -9.43
N PHE A 73 -0.42 -2.99 -10.03
CA PHE A 73 -0.08 -2.67 -11.41
C PHE A 73 1.31 -2.05 -11.50
N ASP A 74 2.04 -2.37 -12.56
CA ASP A 74 3.20 -1.57 -12.97
C ASP A 74 2.70 -0.25 -13.58
N THR A 75 2.61 0.76 -12.74
CA THR A 75 2.11 2.08 -13.14
C THR A 75 2.97 2.74 -14.21
N ARG A 76 4.27 2.42 -14.28
CA ARG A 76 5.16 2.92 -15.34
C ARG A 76 4.81 2.32 -16.69
N ALA A 77 4.50 1.01 -16.73
CA ALA A 77 4.03 0.35 -17.95
C ALA A 77 2.70 0.92 -18.44
N LEU A 78 1.89 1.47 -17.52
CA LEU A 78 0.65 2.19 -17.83
C LEU A 78 0.88 3.67 -18.20
N GLY A 79 2.13 4.14 -18.25
CA GLY A 79 2.48 5.51 -18.61
C GLY A 79 2.39 6.53 -17.48
N TYR A 80 2.09 6.10 -16.25
CA TYR A 80 2.13 7.00 -15.10
C TYR A 80 3.56 7.40 -14.75
N GLN A 81 3.71 8.63 -14.33
CA GLN A 81 4.94 9.13 -13.71
C GLN A 81 4.73 9.21 -12.20
N SER A 82 5.73 8.84 -11.42
CA SER A 82 5.65 8.90 -9.97
C SER A 82 6.97 9.31 -9.33
N MET A 83 6.89 10.00 -8.20
CA MET A 83 8.05 10.38 -7.39
C MET A 83 7.75 10.22 -5.90
N LEU A 84 8.83 10.04 -5.12
CA LEU A 84 8.79 10.19 -3.68
C LEU A 84 9.18 11.63 -3.32
N VAL A 85 8.33 12.29 -2.57
CA VAL A 85 8.52 13.68 -2.14
C VAL A 85 8.82 13.70 -0.65
N ALA A 86 9.89 14.40 -0.27
CA ALA A 86 10.18 14.75 1.12
C ALA A 86 9.81 16.21 1.33
N ALA A 87 8.90 16.48 2.26
CA ALA A 87 8.44 17.81 2.58
C ALA A 87 8.83 18.21 4.00
N LYS A 88 9.29 19.44 4.15
CA LYS A 88 9.46 20.09 5.46
C LYS A 88 8.24 20.96 5.71
N VAL A 89 7.41 20.56 6.68
CA VAL A 89 6.22 21.30 7.08
C VAL A 89 6.34 21.75 8.54
N ASP A 90 5.54 22.75 8.92
CA ASP A 90 5.53 23.24 10.30
C ASP A 90 5.23 22.10 11.28
N ALA A 91 6.16 21.84 12.19
CA ALA A 91 6.08 20.77 13.18
C ALA A 91 4.89 20.91 14.14
N ARG A 92 4.27 22.11 14.22
CA ARG A 92 3.08 22.36 15.04
C ARG A 92 1.80 21.82 14.39
N TYR A 93 1.78 21.73 13.04
CA TYR A 93 0.55 21.40 12.30
C TYR A 93 0.78 20.35 11.18
N PRO A 94 1.56 19.27 11.41
CA PRO A 94 1.92 18.33 10.35
C PRO A 94 0.69 17.57 9.81
N HIS A 95 -0.30 17.31 10.66
CA HIS A 95 -1.53 16.62 10.25
C HIS A 95 -2.37 17.48 9.29
N ARG A 96 -2.42 18.79 9.50
CA ARG A 96 -3.14 19.70 8.59
C ARG A 96 -2.48 19.76 7.22
N ALA A 97 -1.15 19.80 7.17
CA ALA A 97 -0.41 19.69 5.91
C ALA A 97 -0.67 18.36 5.20
N ALA A 98 -0.69 17.27 5.98
CA ALA A 98 -0.98 15.95 5.45
C ALA A 98 -2.41 15.84 4.87
N GLU A 99 -3.42 16.46 5.49
CA GLU A 99 -4.80 16.52 4.98
C GLU A 99 -4.86 17.22 3.62
N VAL A 100 -4.20 18.37 3.49
CA VAL A 100 -4.13 19.12 2.23
C VAL A 100 -3.45 18.29 1.12
N ILE A 101 -2.32 17.67 1.44
CA ILE A 101 -1.57 16.83 0.52
C ILE A 101 -2.41 15.61 0.11
N ASN A 102 -3.06 14.95 1.06
CA ASN A 102 -3.88 13.76 0.82
C ASN A 102 -5.16 14.04 0.02
N ALA A 103 -5.59 15.30 -0.06
CA ALA A 103 -6.73 15.67 -0.91
C ALA A 103 -6.43 15.54 -2.41
N HIS A 104 -5.14 15.49 -2.80
CA HIS A 104 -4.77 15.31 -4.19
C HIS A 104 -4.87 13.83 -4.61
N PRO A 105 -5.60 13.47 -5.67
CA PRO A 105 -5.86 12.08 -6.06
C PRO A 105 -4.59 11.29 -6.44
N GLY A 106 -3.55 11.97 -6.89
CA GLY A 106 -2.25 11.36 -7.20
C GLY A 106 -1.39 11.02 -5.98
N VAL A 107 -1.81 11.39 -4.77
CA VAL A 107 -1.10 11.04 -3.52
C VAL A 107 -1.64 9.73 -2.97
N THR A 108 -0.80 8.69 -2.97
CA THR A 108 -1.21 7.34 -2.55
C THR A 108 -0.76 6.96 -1.15
N HIS A 109 0.39 7.48 -0.71
CA HIS A 109 0.96 7.22 0.60
C HIS A 109 1.51 8.52 1.18
N ASN A 110 1.30 8.74 2.47
CA ASN A 110 1.83 9.89 3.19
C ASN A 110 2.24 9.45 4.60
N TYR A 111 3.49 9.72 4.98
CA TYR A 111 4.08 9.27 6.23
C TYR A 111 4.70 10.44 6.98
N LEU A 112 4.34 10.57 8.26
CA LEU A 112 5.04 11.43 9.20
C LEU A 112 6.35 10.78 9.63
N ARG A 113 7.42 11.56 9.68
CA ARG A 113 8.76 11.15 10.13
C ARG A 113 9.31 12.11 11.17
N ASN A 114 10.07 11.58 12.11
CA ASN A 114 10.83 12.39 13.08
C ASN A 114 12.16 12.80 12.45
N HIS A 115 12.11 13.78 11.55
CA HIS A 115 13.23 14.31 10.78
C HIS A 115 12.91 15.74 10.35
N ASP A 116 13.90 16.51 9.87
CA ASP A 116 13.70 17.86 9.32
C ASP A 116 12.71 17.85 8.15
N PHE A 117 12.84 16.87 7.25
CA PHE A 117 11.80 16.53 6.29
C PHE A 117 10.80 15.60 6.97
N ASN A 118 9.74 16.17 7.51
CA ASN A 118 8.85 15.49 8.44
C ASN A 118 7.60 14.88 7.79
N LEU A 119 7.33 15.17 6.50
CA LEU A 119 6.32 14.49 5.71
C LEU A 119 6.93 13.88 4.45
N TRP A 120 6.60 12.60 4.20
CA TRP A 120 7.06 11.87 3.03
C TRP A 120 5.86 11.27 2.33
N PHE A 121 5.66 11.62 1.06
CA PHE A 121 4.52 11.13 0.29
C PHE A 121 4.91 10.73 -1.13
N THR A 122 4.14 9.80 -1.70
CA THR A 122 4.26 9.43 -3.11
C THR A 122 3.26 10.24 -3.92
N LEU A 123 3.74 10.93 -4.94
CA LEU A 123 2.93 11.62 -5.93
C LEU A 123 3.02 10.88 -7.26
N ALA A 124 1.87 10.61 -7.87
CA ALA A 124 1.76 10.06 -9.21
C ALA A 124 0.89 10.95 -10.08
N THR A 125 1.23 11.06 -11.36
CA THR A 125 0.43 11.74 -12.38
C THR A 125 0.09 10.79 -13.51
N GLU A 126 -1.11 10.94 -14.04
CA GLU A 126 -1.59 10.16 -15.18
C GLU A 126 -0.82 10.49 -16.48
N PRO A 127 -0.84 9.57 -17.46
CA PRO A 127 -0.28 9.84 -18.77
C PRO A 127 -0.94 11.07 -19.41
N GLY A 128 -0.11 11.99 -19.93
CA GLY A 128 -0.61 13.20 -20.58
C GLY A 128 -1.11 14.29 -19.63
N SER A 129 -0.86 14.18 -18.34
CA SER A 129 -1.14 15.25 -17.37
C SER A 129 -0.52 16.58 -17.84
N PRO A 130 -1.31 17.65 -18.00
CA PRO A 130 -0.79 18.94 -18.53
C PRO A 130 0.22 19.60 -17.59
N LEU A 131 0.16 19.33 -16.30
CA LEU A 131 1.10 19.86 -15.31
C LEU A 131 2.32 18.95 -15.10
N GLY A 132 2.21 17.66 -15.41
CA GLY A 132 3.21 16.67 -15.07
C GLY A 132 3.46 16.58 -13.56
N LEU A 133 4.54 15.91 -13.16
CA LEU A 133 4.90 15.76 -11.72
C LEU A 133 5.28 17.09 -11.08
N ASP A 134 6.13 17.86 -11.76
CA ASP A 134 6.68 19.11 -11.22
C ASP A 134 5.58 20.17 -11.01
N GLY A 135 4.77 20.41 -12.04
CA GLY A 135 3.68 21.39 -11.93
C GLY A 135 2.60 20.98 -10.94
N THR A 136 2.32 19.67 -10.83
CA THR A 136 1.40 19.17 -9.80
C THR A 136 1.97 19.37 -8.39
N LEU A 137 3.27 19.15 -8.21
CA LEU A 137 3.94 19.41 -6.94
C LEU A 137 3.91 20.88 -6.56
N ASP A 138 4.12 21.78 -7.53
CA ASP A 138 4.05 23.23 -7.31
C ASP A 138 2.65 23.66 -6.85
N VAL A 139 1.59 23.13 -7.47
CA VAL A 139 0.19 23.39 -7.02
C VAL A 139 -0.06 22.88 -5.59
N ILE A 140 0.41 21.68 -5.27
CA ILE A 140 0.30 21.14 -3.90
C ILE A 140 1.07 22.05 -2.93
N ALA A 141 2.27 22.46 -3.29
CA ALA A 141 3.12 23.33 -2.47
C ALA A 141 2.46 24.70 -2.21
N GLU A 142 1.91 25.31 -3.23
CA GLU A 142 1.15 26.56 -3.10
C GLU A 142 -0.05 26.36 -2.17
N THR A 143 -0.85 25.31 -2.36
CA THR A 143 -2.02 25.02 -1.53
C THR A 143 -1.65 24.83 -0.07
N VAL A 144 -0.56 24.11 0.22
CA VAL A 144 -0.03 23.95 1.58
C VAL A 144 0.41 25.29 2.14
N SER A 145 1.06 26.14 1.35
CA SER A 145 1.53 27.47 1.79
C SER A 145 0.39 28.43 2.09
N TYR A 146 -0.68 28.44 1.31
CA TYR A 146 -1.88 29.23 1.59
C TYR A 146 -2.54 28.89 2.94
N THR A 147 -2.31 27.70 3.46
CA THR A 147 -2.77 27.28 4.77
C THR A 147 -1.82 27.68 5.92
N HIS A 148 -0.85 28.59 5.68
CA HIS A 148 0.22 28.99 6.60
C HIS A 148 1.18 27.86 7.00
N LEU A 149 1.38 26.90 6.10
CA LEU A 149 2.29 25.78 6.27
C LEU A 149 3.52 25.98 5.37
N THR A 150 4.72 25.65 5.84
CA THR A 150 5.96 25.81 5.08
C THR A 150 6.08 24.82 3.92
N LEU A 151 6.72 25.27 2.84
CA LEU A 151 6.83 24.59 1.54
C LEU A 151 7.53 23.23 1.55
N PRO A 152 7.10 22.28 0.70
CA PRO A 152 7.86 21.07 0.42
C PRO A 152 9.16 21.40 -0.32
N THR A 153 10.24 20.70 0.00
CA THR A 153 11.49 20.73 -0.75
C THR A 153 11.64 19.40 -1.48
N LYS A 154 11.99 19.46 -2.78
CA LYS A 154 12.30 18.25 -3.55
C LYS A 154 13.51 17.55 -2.94
N ALA A 155 13.42 16.24 -2.74
CA ALA A 155 14.55 15.39 -2.38
C ALA A 155 15.32 14.95 -3.61
#